data_dd3f0010e91d80343158f071af0261b4
#
_entry.id   dd3f0010e91d80343158f071af0261b4
#
_cell.length_a   1.000
_cell.length_b   1.000
_cell.length_c   1.000
_cell.angle_alpha   90.00
_cell.angle_beta   90.00
_cell.angle_gamma   90.00
#
_symmetry.space_group_name_H-M   'P 1'
#
loop_
_entity.id
_entity.type
_entity.pdbx_description
1 polymer ?
#
loop_
_entity_poly.entity_id
_entity_poly.type
_entity_poly.pdbx_seq_one_letter_code
_entity_poly.pdbx_strand_id
1 'polypeptide(L)'
;MDQVVQIVCDHYNLTSEELLSKKRSNDIAIPRMIAMYICRVYLDENLTKIGIQFGGKNHTTVMHAVDKIKKEIHHYCVSHG
;
A
#
# COMPACT_ATOMS: atom_id res chain seq x y z
N MET A 1 -2.88 0.52 -11.56
CA MET A 1 -3.09 0.40 -10.10
C MET A 1 -4.21 -0.57 -9.71
N ASP A 2 -5.19 -0.74 -10.57
CA ASP A 2 -6.29 -1.66 -10.26
C ASP A 2 -5.82 -3.09 -10.09
N GLN A 3 -4.83 -3.52 -10.88
CA GLN A 3 -4.26 -4.85 -10.77
C GLN A 3 -3.59 -5.07 -9.42
N VAL A 4 -2.89 -4.05 -8.92
CA VAL A 4 -2.23 -4.13 -7.62
C VAL A 4 -3.28 -4.27 -6.51
N VAL A 5 -4.34 -3.48 -6.58
CA VAL A 5 -5.45 -3.56 -5.63
C VAL A 5 -6.03 -4.97 -5.63
N GLN A 6 -6.29 -5.52 -6.81
CA GLN A 6 -6.86 -6.86 -6.95
C GLN A 6 -5.94 -7.92 -6.36
N ILE A 7 -4.66 -7.87 -6.66
CA ILE A 7 -3.68 -8.84 -6.17
C ILE A 7 -3.62 -8.81 -4.64
N VAL A 8 -3.54 -7.61 -4.07
CA VAL A 8 -3.47 -7.46 -2.61
C VAL A 8 -4.76 -7.95 -1.96
N CYS A 9 -5.91 -7.61 -2.54
CA CYS A 9 -7.20 -8.07 -2.02
C CYS A 9 -7.28 -9.59 -2.04
N ASP A 10 -6.85 -10.22 -3.11
CA ASP A 10 -6.87 -11.68 -3.22
C ASP A 10 -5.96 -12.32 -2.18
N HIS A 11 -4.78 -11.75 -1.97
CA HIS A 11 -3.81 -12.30 -1.02
C HIS A 11 -4.31 -12.21 0.41
N TYR A 12 -4.97 -11.11 0.76
CA TYR A 12 -5.43 -10.88 2.13
C TYR A 12 -6.91 -11.19 2.34
N ASN A 13 -7.59 -11.72 1.32
CA ASN A 13 -9.02 -12.03 1.41
C ASN A 13 -9.88 -10.80 1.73
N LEU A 14 -9.57 -9.68 1.08
CA LEU A 14 -10.28 -8.43 1.28
C LEU A 14 -11.03 -8.05 0.01
N THR A 15 -12.05 -7.20 0.17
CA THR A 15 -12.70 -6.59 -0.98
C THR A 15 -12.01 -5.28 -1.33
N SER A 16 -12.20 -4.83 -2.57
CA SER A 16 -11.68 -3.52 -3.00
C SER A 16 -12.24 -2.41 -2.13
N GLU A 17 -13.50 -2.50 -1.76
CA GLU A 17 -14.14 -1.52 -0.89
C GLU A 17 -13.44 -1.42 0.45
N GLU A 18 -13.13 -2.55 1.05
CA GLU A 18 -12.44 -2.60 2.34
C GLU A 18 -11.04 -1.98 2.22
N LEU A 19 -10.31 -2.37 1.20
CA LEU A 19 -8.94 -1.87 1.01
C LEU A 19 -8.90 -0.37 0.78
N LEU A 20 -9.86 0.16 0.02
CA LEU A 20 -9.93 1.57 -0.31
C LEU A 20 -10.72 2.40 0.71
N SER A 21 -11.21 1.76 1.77
CA SER A 21 -11.99 2.44 2.80
C SER A 21 -11.08 3.26 3.72
N LYS A 22 -11.70 4.05 4.60
CA LYS A 22 -10.98 4.85 5.58
C LYS A 22 -10.72 4.11 6.89
N LYS A 23 -10.99 2.80 6.93
CA LYS A 23 -10.76 2.02 8.13
C LYS A 23 -9.29 2.02 8.51
N ARG A 24 -9.04 2.06 9.81
CA ARG A 24 -7.69 2.15 10.36
C ARG A 24 -7.21 0.86 11.04
N SER A 25 -8.00 -0.21 10.98
CA SER A 25 -7.58 -1.48 11.56
C SER A 25 -6.36 -2.02 10.82
N ASN A 26 -5.47 -2.67 11.54
CA ASN A 26 -4.24 -3.21 10.95
C ASN A 26 -4.53 -4.22 9.86
N ASP A 27 -5.65 -4.94 9.97
CA ASP A 27 -6.06 -5.93 8.98
C ASP A 27 -6.23 -5.32 7.58
N ILE A 28 -6.52 -4.01 7.53
CA ILE A 28 -6.74 -3.30 6.28
C ILE A 28 -5.63 -2.28 6.02
N ALA A 29 -5.13 -1.65 7.07
CA ALA A 29 -4.10 -0.61 6.94
C ALA A 29 -2.80 -1.18 6.36
N ILE A 30 -2.35 -2.34 6.84
CA ILE A 30 -1.11 -2.94 6.36
C ILE A 30 -1.22 -3.37 4.91
N PRO A 31 -2.25 -4.12 4.47
CA PRO A 31 -2.43 -4.42 3.06
C PRO A 31 -2.50 -3.16 2.19
N ARG A 32 -3.16 -2.12 2.68
CA ARG A 32 -3.25 -0.85 1.95
C ARG A 32 -1.87 -0.23 1.74
N MET A 33 -1.05 -0.21 2.79
CA MET A 33 0.31 0.34 2.69
C MET A 33 1.17 -0.47 1.73
N ILE A 34 1.03 -1.79 1.75
CA ILE A 34 1.74 -2.67 0.82
C ILE A 34 1.33 -2.36 -0.62
N ALA A 35 0.04 -2.20 -0.86
CA ALA A 35 -0.46 -1.84 -2.19
C ALA A 35 0.10 -0.50 -2.66
N MET A 36 0.14 0.49 -1.78
CA MET A 36 0.73 1.79 -2.10
C MET A 36 2.22 1.66 -2.44
N TYR A 37 2.94 0.86 -1.68
CA TYR A 37 4.36 0.59 -1.92
C TYR A 37 4.57 -0.02 -3.31
N ILE A 38 3.78 -1.02 -3.66
CA ILE A 38 3.90 -1.68 -4.95
C ILE A 38 3.61 -0.69 -6.08
N CYS A 39 2.57 0.12 -5.94
CA CYS A 39 2.24 1.14 -6.94
C CYS A 39 3.38 2.13 -7.13
N ARG A 40 4.04 2.53 -6.06
CA ARG A 40 5.12 3.52 -6.14
C ARG A 40 6.40 2.91 -6.70
N VAL A 41 6.77 1.74 -6.23
CA VAL A 41 8.08 1.14 -6.54
C VAL A 41 8.06 0.39 -7.88
N TYR A 42 7.02 -0.40 -8.10
CA TYR A 42 6.96 -1.25 -9.29
C TYR A 42 6.30 -0.58 -10.48
N LEU A 43 5.29 0.25 -10.24
CA LEU A 43 4.59 0.95 -11.31
C LEU A 43 5.08 2.38 -11.52
N ASP A 44 5.94 2.86 -10.61
CA ASP A 44 6.49 4.22 -10.65
C ASP A 44 5.38 5.28 -10.75
N GLU A 45 4.28 5.04 -10.04
CA GLU A 45 3.16 5.97 -10.05
C GLU A 45 3.42 7.18 -9.16
N ASN A 46 2.80 8.29 -9.51
CA ASN A 46 2.87 9.52 -8.75
C ASN A 46 2.20 9.35 -7.38
N LEU A 47 2.82 9.88 -6.33
CA LEU A 47 2.27 9.78 -4.97
C LEU A 47 0.87 10.37 -4.87
N THR A 48 0.61 11.47 -5.57
CA THR A 48 -0.71 12.09 -5.59
C THR A 48 -1.75 11.18 -6.21
N LYS A 49 -1.41 10.53 -7.32
CA LYS A 49 -2.31 9.58 -7.99
C LYS A 49 -2.61 8.38 -7.10
N ILE A 50 -1.59 7.87 -6.42
CA ILE A 50 -1.76 6.76 -5.49
C ILE A 50 -2.71 7.16 -4.37
N GLY A 51 -2.53 8.35 -3.81
CA GLY A 51 -3.40 8.86 -2.76
C GLY A 51 -4.85 8.96 -3.20
N ILE A 52 -5.09 9.43 -4.41
CA ILE A 52 -6.44 9.53 -4.98
C ILE A 52 -7.05 8.13 -5.14
N GLN A 53 -6.28 7.19 -5.66
CA GLN A 53 -6.74 5.82 -5.87
C GLN A 53 -7.13 5.15 -4.56
N PHE A 54 -6.43 5.47 -3.47
CA PHE A 54 -6.68 4.84 -2.17
C PHE A 54 -7.55 5.69 -1.24
N GLY A 55 -8.55 6.35 -1.80
CA GLY A 55 -9.58 7.02 -1.01
C GLY A 55 -9.32 8.48 -0.72
N GLY A 56 -8.59 9.17 -1.60
CA GLY A 56 -8.37 10.61 -1.46
C GLY A 56 -7.38 10.99 -0.38
N LYS A 57 -6.40 10.13 -0.14
CA LYS A 57 -5.33 10.44 0.83
C LYS A 57 -4.32 11.38 0.18
N ASN A 58 -3.70 12.25 1.00
CA ASN A 58 -2.71 13.17 0.46
C ASN A 58 -1.38 12.44 0.21
N HIS A 59 -0.51 13.10 -0.57
CA HIS A 59 0.77 12.49 -0.96
C HIS A 59 1.67 12.18 0.23
N THR A 60 1.58 12.97 1.30
CA THR A 60 2.38 12.75 2.51
C THR A 60 2.01 11.41 3.16
N THR A 61 0.72 11.10 3.25
CA THR A 61 0.25 9.83 3.80
C THR A 61 0.79 8.66 2.98
N VAL A 62 0.76 8.78 1.65
CA VAL A 62 1.29 7.73 0.77
C VAL A 62 2.80 7.58 0.96
N MET A 63 3.50 8.70 1.05
CA MET A 63 4.95 8.70 1.24
C MET A 63 5.34 7.99 2.54
N HIS A 64 4.63 8.28 3.63
CA HIS A 64 4.88 7.62 4.91
C HIS A 64 4.62 6.12 4.83
N ALA A 65 3.54 5.72 4.16
CA ALA A 65 3.20 4.32 4.00
C ALA A 65 4.28 3.58 3.20
N VAL A 66 4.69 4.16 2.08
CA VAL A 66 5.74 3.58 1.23
C VAL A 66 7.05 3.45 2.01
N ASP A 67 7.42 4.50 2.74
CA ASP A 67 8.65 4.50 3.52
C ASP A 67 8.63 3.44 4.62
N LYS A 68 7.51 3.31 5.31
CA LYS A 68 7.35 2.30 6.36
C LYS A 68 7.54 0.89 5.82
N ILE A 69 6.86 0.57 4.72
CA ILE A 69 6.96 -0.77 4.12
C ILE A 69 8.37 -1.01 3.59
N LYS A 70 8.97 0.00 2.98
CA LYS A 70 10.33 -0.10 2.46
C LYS A 70 11.32 -0.44 3.58
N LYS A 71 11.19 0.21 4.73
CA LYS A 71 12.04 -0.07 5.88
C LYS A 71 11.83 -1.47 6.43
N GLU A 72 10.60 -1.92 6.51
CA GLU A 72 10.29 -3.26 6.99
C GLU A 72 10.86 -4.34 6.07
N ILE A 73 10.70 -4.16 4.77
CA ILE A 73 11.25 -5.09 3.78
C ILE A 73 12.77 -5.11 3.85
N HIS A 74 13.38 -3.94 3.93
CA HIS A 74 14.84 -3.83 4.01
C HIS A 74 15.38 -4.50 5.28
N HIS A 75 14.71 -4.27 6.40
CA HIS A 75 15.08 -4.89 7.66
C HIS A 75 15.00 -6.42 7.59
N TYR A 76 13.92 -6.91 6.98
CA TYR A 76 13.71 -8.34 6.80
C TYR A 76 14.83 -8.95 5.93
N CYS A 77 15.16 -8.28 4.82
CA CYS A 77 16.23 -8.75 3.94
C CYS A 77 17.58 -8.77 4.66
N VAL A 78 17.87 -7.76 5.47
CA VAL A 78 19.10 -7.72 6.25
C VAL A 78 19.15 -8.86 7.25
N SER A 79 18.02 -9.16 7.89
CA SER A 79 17.93 -10.25 8.86
C SER A 79 18.20 -11.61 8.22
N HIS A 80 17.87 -11.78 6.95
CA HIS A 80 18.03 -13.02 6.23
C HIS A 80 19.32 -13.07 5.39
N GLY A 81 19.90 -11.92 5.18
CA GLY A 81 21.11 -11.79 4.40
C GLY A 81 22.33 -12.04 5.20
#